data_0e35e4417ce8d541f5ce0424c0db539e
#
_entry.id   0e35e4417ce8d541f5ce0424c0db539e
#
_cell.length_a   1.000
_cell.length_b   1.000
_cell.length_c   1.000
_cell.angle_alpha   90.00
_cell.angle_beta   90.00
_cell.angle_gamma   90.00
#
_symmetry.space_group_name_H-M   'P 1'
#
loop_
_entity.id
_entity.type
_entity.pdbx_description
1 polymer ?
#
loop_
_entity_poly.entity_id
_entity_poly.type
_entity_poly.pdbx_seq_one_letter_code
_entity_poly.pdbx_strand_id
1 'polypeptide(L)'
;MEMEKKLSIMQKTYAASIAENVNTYQKLELLDSVVERKKQHQEQTAHLINQQLGIENLEEVFSKMVEVFGCANWSVEKAENGYTAKTTACMLAALSKKMGGANPCHGWCLNPMIAMITAVSQGEVTDQNILIKSTLMEGDNCQIQIQIKNLIGF
;
A
#
# COMPACT_ATOMS: atom_id res chain seq x y z
N MET A 1 17.99 19.46 -14.36
CA MET A 1 16.87 18.53 -14.53
C MET A 1 15.72 19.03 -13.67
N GLU A 2 14.56 19.14 -14.27
CA GLU A 2 13.34 19.55 -13.57
C GLU A 2 12.98 18.61 -12.42
N MET A 3 12.41 19.15 -11.34
CA MET A 3 12.10 18.39 -10.13
C MET A 3 11.11 17.25 -10.40
N GLU A 4 10.08 17.51 -11.20
CA GLU A 4 9.09 16.49 -11.59
C GLU A 4 9.74 15.32 -12.33
N LYS A 5 10.70 15.60 -13.20
CA LYS A 5 11.45 14.58 -13.91
C LYS A 5 12.31 13.75 -12.96
N LYS A 6 12.96 14.42 -12.00
CA LYS A 6 13.73 13.71 -10.94
C LYS A 6 12.82 12.79 -10.13
N LEU A 7 11.68 13.28 -9.70
CA LEU A 7 10.71 12.49 -8.93
C LEU A 7 10.24 11.28 -9.75
N SER A 8 9.86 11.49 -11.00
CA SER A 8 9.42 10.39 -11.88
C SER A 8 10.49 9.32 -12.05
N ILE A 9 11.75 9.72 -12.23
CA ILE A 9 12.86 8.77 -12.33
C ILE A 9 13.03 7.98 -11.02
N MET A 10 12.98 8.66 -9.88
CA MET A 10 13.12 8.01 -8.58
C MET A 10 11.98 7.03 -8.30
N GLN A 11 10.75 7.41 -8.65
CA GLN A 11 9.58 6.55 -8.49
C GLN A 11 9.71 5.27 -9.33
N LYS A 12 10.12 5.41 -10.59
CA LYS A 12 10.33 4.26 -11.49
C LYS A 12 11.47 3.37 -11.00
N THR A 13 12.57 3.98 -10.57
CA THR A 13 13.73 3.25 -10.04
C THR A 13 13.37 2.49 -8.78
N TYR A 14 12.61 3.10 -7.90
CA TYR A 14 12.12 2.47 -6.67
C TYR A 14 11.23 1.26 -6.97
N ALA A 15 10.25 1.43 -7.85
CA ALA A 15 9.34 0.35 -8.24
C ALA A 15 10.10 -0.81 -8.92
N ALA A 16 11.05 -0.51 -9.81
CA ALA A 16 11.86 -1.52 -10.47
C ALA A 16 12.74 -2.28 -9.47
N SER A 17 13.33 -1.58 -8.50
CA SER A 17 14.12 -2.20 -7.43
C SER A 17 13.30 -3.17 -6.59
N ILE A 18 12.08 -2.77 -6.21
CA ILE A 18 11.17 -3.65 -5.47
C ILE A 18 10.81 -4.88 -6.30
N ALA A 19 10.42 -4.70 -7.56
CA ALA A 19 10.04 -5.80 -8.44
C ALA A 19 11.17 -6.82 -8.60
N GLU A 20 12.40 -6.36 -8.76
CA GLU A 20 13.59 -7.21 -8.82
C GLU A 20 13.78 -7.98 -7.51
N ASN A 21 13.74 -7.30 -6.38
CA ASN A 21 13.93 -7.91 -5.06
C ASN A 21 12.87 -8.95 -4.73
N VAL A 22 11.60 -8.65 -4.99
CA VAL A 22 10.48 -9.57 -4.73
C VAL A 22 10.66 -10.87 -5.52
N ASN A 23 11.02 -10.76 -6.79
CA ASN A 23 11.25 -11.92 -7.64
C ASN A 23 12.49 -12.71 -7.20
N THR A 24 13.53 -12.04 -6.72
CA THR A 24 14.70 -12.70 -6.14
C THR A 24 14.32 -13.46 -4.87
N TYR A 25 13.58 -12.84 -3.95
CA TYR A 25 13.12 -13.52 -2.73
C TYR A 25 12.21 -14.71 -3.04
N GLN A 26 11.36 -14.60 -4.05
CA GLN A 26 10.52 -15.72 -4.49
C GLN A 26 11.36 -16.90 -4.95
N LYS A 27 12.37 -16.66 -5.77
CA LYS A 27 13.28 -17.71 -6.26
C LYS A 27 14.07 -18.40 -5.13
N LEU A 28 14.41 -17.64 -4.11
CA LEU A 28 15.15 -18.15 -2.94
C LEU A 28 14.22 -18.74 -1.87
N GLU A 29 12.92 -18.76 -2.12
CA GLU A 29 11.91 -19.25 -1.16
C GLU A 29 11.91 -18.49 0.17
N LEU A 30 12.23 -17.18 0.12
CA LEU A 30 12.33 -16.30 1.28
C LEU A 30 11.21 -15.26 1.34
N LEU A 31 10.35 -15.19 0.32
CA LEU A 31 9.39 -14.07 0.20
C LEU A 31 8.46 -13.98 1.40
N ASP A 32 7.87 -15.09 1.83
CA ASP A 32 6.92 -15.08 2.95
C ASP A 32 7.57 -14.62 4.26
N SER A 33 8.78 -15.08 4.55
CA SER A 33 9.48 -14.66 5.76
C SER A 33 9.93 -13.21 5.72
N VAL A 34 10.32 -12.71 4.55
CA VAL A 34 10.64 -11.28 4.35
C VAL A 34 9.41 -10.42 4.55
N VAL A 35 8.27 -10.80 3.97
CA VAL A 35 6.99 -10.08 4.10
C VAL A 35 6.57 -10.01 5.57
N GLU A 36 6.63 -11.11 6.30
CA GLU A 36 6.27 -11.15 7.72
C GLU A 36 7.17 -10.25 8.57
N ARG A 37 8.45 -10.30 8.36
CA ARG A 37 9.41 -9.43 9.04
C ARG A 37 9.16 -7.95 8.76
N LYS A 38 8.90 -7.63 7.50
CA LYS A 38 8.56 -6.26 7.09
C LYS A 38 7.27 -5.79 7.76
N LYS A 39 6.26 -6.65 7.82
CA LYS A 39 4.97 -6.33 8.46
C LYS A 39 5.16 -5.92 9.91
N GLN A 40 5.91 -6.70 10.68
CA GLN A 40 6.20 -6.38 12.08
C GLN A 40 6.90 -5.02 12.23
N HIS A 41 7.90 -4.75 11.39
CA HIS A 41 8.60 -3.48 11.38
C HIS A 41 7.69 -2.30 10.99
N GLN A 42 6.87 -2.49 9.97
CA GLN A 42 5.92 -1.49 9.48
C GLN A 42 4.89 -1.12 10.55
N GLU A 43 4.38 -2.10 11.28
CA GLU A 43 3.45 -1.86 12.39
C GLU A 43 4.08 -1.02 13.50
N GLN A 44 5.35 -1.22 13.78
CA GLN A 44 6.09 -0.46 14.80
C GLN A 44 6.42 0.97 14.35
N THR A 45 6.63 1.20 13.07
CA THR A 45 7.12 2.47 12.53
C THR A 45 6.07 3.32 11.82
N ALA A 46 4.86 2.80 11.63
CA ALA A 46 3.81 3.48 10.86
C ALA A 46 3.51 4.89 11.36
N HIS A 47 3.46 5.11 12.67
CA HIS A 47 3.21 6.43 13.25
C HIS A 47 4.31 7.45 12.88
N LEU A 48 5.57 6.99 12.80
CA LEU A 48 6.69 7.84 12.38
C LEU A 48 6.60 8.19 10.90
N ILE A 49 6.21 7.22 10.07
CA ILE A 49 6.01 7.44 8.64
C ILE A 49 4.87 8.43 8.41
N ASN A 50 3.75 8.26 9.11
CA ASN A 50 2.63 9.19 9.04
C ASN A 50 3.06 10.62 9.40
N GLN A 51 3.82 10.75 10.47
CA GLN A 51 4.35 12.04 10.92
C GLN A 51 5.28 12.66 9.87
N GLN A 52 6.18 11.86 9.32
CA GLN A 52 7.12 12.30 8.27
C GLN A 52 6.41 12.78 7.00
N LEU A 53 5.33 12.09 6.61
CA LEU A 53 4.56 12.41 5.42
C LEU A 53 3.46 13.46 5.67
N GLY A 54 3.26 13.88 6.91
CA GLY A 54 2.21 14.84 7.26
C GLY A 54 0.81 14.26 7.12
N ILE A 55 0.64 12.97 7.37
CA ILE A 55 -0.65 12.29 7.28
C ILE A 55 -1.42 12.48 8.58
N GLU A 56 -2.61 13.03 8.48
CA GLU A 56 -3.49 13.33 9.62
C GLU A 56 -4.80 12.52 9.60
N ASN A 57 -5.15 11.94 8.45
CA ASN A 57 -6.36 11.15 8.31
C ASN A 57 -6.15 9.99 7.33
N LEU A 58 -7.11 9.07 7.32
CA LEU A 58 -7.06 7.85 6.53
C LEU A 58 -6.95 8.11 5.03
N GLU A 59 -7.70 9.08 4.51
CA GLU A 59 -7.71 9.39 3.08
C GLU A 59 -6.34 9.87 2.60
N GLU A 60 -5.61 10.59 3.46
CA GLU A 60 -4.28 11.10 3.14
C GLU A 60 -3.24 9.98 2.99
N VAL A 61 -3.45 8.82 3.58
CA VAL A 61 -2.57 7.66 3.35
C VAL A 61 -2.52 7.36 1.86
N PHE A 62 -3.68 7.26 1.22
CA PHE A 62 -3.77 6.97 -0.22
C PHE A 62 -3.21 8.11 -1.07
N SER A 63 -3.56 9.35 -0.78
CA SER A 63 -3.07 10.50 -1.55
C SER A 63 -1.55 10.66 -1.44
N LYS A 64 -0.97 10.42 -0.28
CA LYS A 64 0.49 10.47 -0.10
C LYS A 64 1.21 9.32 -0.78
N MET A 65 0.61 8.14 -0.83
CA MET A 65 1.17 7.03 -1.59
C MET A 65 1.24 7.36 -3.09
N VAL A 66 0.21 8.01 -3.63
CA VAL A 66 0.21 8.48 -5.02
C VAL A 66 1.29 9.55 -5.22
N GLU A 67 1.34 10.55 -4.36
CA GLU A 67 2.26 11.68 -4.47
C GLU A 67 3.73 11.27 -4.38
N VAL A 68 4.06 10.43 -3.40
CA VAL A 68 5.46 10.10 -3.10
C VAL A 68 5.96 8.93 -3.94
N PHE A 69 5.22 7.85 -4.02
CA PHE A 69 5.67 6.63 -4.68
C PHE A 69 5.19 6.50 -6.13
N GLY A 70 4.02 7.02 -6.43
CA GLY A 70 3.52 7.09 -7.80
C GLY A 70 3.28 5.74 -8.49
N CYS A 71 3.23 4.64 -7.74
CA CYS A 71 3.05 3.31 -8.32
C CYS A 71 1.63 3.08 -8.81
N ALA A 72 0.66 3.51 -8.01
CA ALA A 72 -0.75 3.30 -8.26
C ALA A 72 -1.51 4.62 -8.16
N ASN A 73 -2.64 4.68 -8.85
CA ASN A 73 -3.47 5.87 -8.95
C ASN A 73 -4.75 5.66 -8.14
N TRP A 74 -4.60 5.65 -6.82
CA TRP A 74 -5.69 5.38 -5.90
C TRP A 74 -6.80 6.43 -5.98
N SER A 75 -8.05 5.97 -6.07
CA SER A 75 -9.23 6.78 -5.82
C SER A 75 -9.96 6.23 -4.59
N VAL A 76 -10.42 7.13 -3.73
CA VAL A 76 -11.08 6.78 -2.48
C VAL A 76 -12.49 7.34 -2.49
N GLU A 77 -13.47 6.47 -2.28
CA GLU A 77 -14.87 6.84 -2.16
C GLU A 77 -15.33 6.61 -0.74
N LYS A 78 -15.99 7.61 -0.17
CA LYS A 78 -16.59 7.50 1.15
C LYS A 78 -17.92 6.79 1.02
N ALA A 79 -18.09 5.72 1.79
CA ALA A 79 -19.35 4.99 1.92
C ALA A 79 -19.99 5.31 3.28
N GLU A 80 -21.20 4.85 3.49
CA GLU A 80 -21.97 5.10 4.73
C GLU A 80 -21.21 4.66 5.99
N ASN A 81 -20.54 3.51 5.94
CA ASN A 81 -19.84 2.91 7.07
C ASN A 81 -18.32 2.78 6.87
N GLY A 82 -17.75 3.60 6.00
CA GLY A 82 -16.32 3.52 5.76
C GLY A 82 -15.90 4.04 4.40
N TYR A 83 -14.92 3.38 3.80
CA TYR A 83 -14.30 3.81 2.55
C TYR A 83 -14.07 2.63 1.63
N THR A 84 -14.11 2.90 0.33
CA THR A 84 -13.60 1.99 -0.70
C THR A 84 -12.49 2.69 -1.47
N ALA A 85 -11.32 2.09 -1.46
CA ALA A 85 -10.18 2.58 -2.24
C ALA A 85 -9.93 1.63 -3.41
N LYS A 86 -9.73 2.18 -4.60
CA LYS A 86 -9.57 1.40 -5.82
C LYS A 86 -8.52 2.01 -6.73
N THR A 87 -7.76 1.15 -7.41
CA THR A 87 -6.89 1.53 -8.51
C THR A 87 -6.97 0.50 -9.62
N THR A 88 -6.86 0.96 -10.86
CA THR A 88 -6.87 0.10 -12.06
C THR A 88 -5.50 -0.02 -12.72
N ALA A 89 -4.50 0.69 -12.21
CA ALA A 89 -3.14 0.66 -12.75
C ALA A 89 -2.13 0.73 -11.60
N CYS A 90 -1.10 -0.10 -11.67
CA CYS A 90 -0.01 -0.12 -10.72
C CYS A 90 1.29 -0.48 -11.44
N MET A 91 2.23 0.45 -11.45
CA MET A 91 3.54 0.25 -12.08
C MET A 91 4.32 -0.90 -11.43
N LEU A 92 4.24 -1.01 -10.10
CA LEU A 92 4.95 -2.06 -9.35
C LEU A 92 4.44 -3.46 -9.73
N ALA A 93 3.12 -3.65 -9.81
CA ALA A 93 2.53 -4.91 -10.23
C ALA A 93 2.93 -5.26 -11.66
N ALA A 94 2.87 -4.29 -12.56
CA ALA A 94 3.25 -4.48 -13.97
C ALA A 94 4.73 -4.89 -14.11
N LEU A 95 5.62 -4.22 -13.40
CA LEU A 95 7.05 -4.55 -13.43
C LEU A 95 7.34 -5.92 -12.81
N SER A 96 6.70 -6.26 -11.70
CA SER A 96 6.91 -7.56 -11.07
C SER A 96 6.45 -8.71 -11.96
N LYS A 97 5.33 -8.55 -12.66
CA LYS A 97 4.86 -9.54 -13.64
C LYS A 97 5.87 -9.77 -14.76
N LYS A 98 6.52 -8.70 -15.24
CA LYS A 98 7.56 -8.81 -16.27
C LYS A 98 8.84 -9.47 -15.77
N MET A 99 9.14 -9.35 -14.49
CA MET A 99 10.39 -9.83 -13.90
C MET A 99 10.30 -11.23 -13.28
N GLY A 100 9.14 -11.90 -13.40
CA GLY A 100 8.98 -13.27 -12.90
C GLY A 100 7.63 -13.57 -12.26
N GLY A 101 6.82 -12.56 -11.97
CA GLY A 101 5.46 -12.71 -11.49
C GLY A 101 5.30 -12.86 -9.98
N ALA A 102 6.33 -12.61 -9.19
CA ALA A 102 6.20 -12.60 -7.73
C ALA A 102 5.29 -11.46 -7.27
N ASN A 103 4.59 -11.66 -6.16
CA ASN A 103 3.61 -10.70 -5.65
C ASN A 103 4.24 -9.66 -4.72
N PRO A 104 4.35 -8.39 -5.14
CA PRO A 104 4.89 -7.32 -4.31
C PRO A 104 3.84 -6.64 -3.43
N CYS A 105 2.55 -6.97 -3.59
CA CYS A 105 1.45 -6.19 -3.04
C CYS A 105 1.47 -6.16 -1.51
N HIS A 106 1.56 -7.31 -0.86
CA HIS A 106 1.44 -7.37 0.60
C HIS A 106 2.62 -6.71 1.32
N GLY A 107 3.85 -7.09 1.00
CA GLY A 107 5.02 -6.64 1.74
C GLY A 107 5.41 -5.19 1.48
N TRP A 108 5.11 -4.65 0.32
CA TRP A 108 5.62 -3.34 -0.11
C TRP A 108 4.54 -2.28 -0.34
N CYS A 109 3.27 -2.66 -0.37
CA CYS A 109 2.17 -1.72 -0.60
C CYS A 109 1.07 -1.86 0.46
N LEU A 110 0.40 -3.00 0.52
CA LEU A 110 -0.80 -3.17 1.34
C LEU A 110 -0.50 -3.18 2.84
N ASN A 111 0.45 -3.98 3.30
CA ASN A 111 0.78 -4.03 4.72
C ASN A 111 1.26 -2.68 5.27
N PRO A 112 2.16 -1.94 4.61
CA PRO A 112 2.52 -0.60 5.09
C PRO A 112 1.34 0.36 5.09
N MET A 113 0.48 0.34 4.08
CA MET A 113 -0.72 1.18 4.04
C MET A 113 -1.68 0.84 5.18
N ILE A 114 -1.93 -0.44 5.42
CA ILE A 114 -2.80 -0.90 6.53
C ILE A 114 -2.23 -0.44 7.86
N ALA A 115 -0.93 -0.58 8.07
CA ALA A 115 -0.27 -0.11 9.29
C ALA A 115 -0.43 1.41 9.47
N MET A 116 -0.27 2.18 8.40
CA MET A 116 -0.44 3.64 8.42
C MET A 116 -1.89 4.06 8.70
N ILE A 117 -2.85 3.37 8.07
CA ILE A 117 -4.30 3.61 8.29
C ILE A 117 -4.66 3.30 9.75
N THR A 118 -4.21 2.18 10.28
CA THR A 118 -4.46 1.78 11.66
C THR A 118 -3.88 2.80 12.64
N ALA A 119 -2.66 3.24 12.40
CA ALA A 119 -1.99 4.21 13.26
C ALA A 119 -2.68 5.58 13.27
N VAL A 120 -3.11 6.08 12.11
CA VAL A 120 -3.72 7.41 12.00
C VAL A 120 -5.17 7.43 12.48
N SER A 121 -5.86 6.29 12.46
CA SER A 121 -7.27 6.20 12.86
C SER A 121 -7.48 6.14 14.37
N GLN A 122 -6.42 6.06 15.15
CA GLN A 122 -6.47 6.07 16.62
C GLN A 122 -7.45 5.03 17.22
N GLY A 123 -7.43 3.82 16.66
CA GLY A 123 -8.25 2.71 17.14
C GLY A 123 -9.63 2.58 16.49
N GLU A 124 -10.05 3.53 15.66
CA GLU A 124 -11.32 3.42 14.92
C GLU A 124 -11.27 2.34 13.84
N VAL A 125 -10.09 2.11 13.29
CA VAL A 125 -9.85 1.09 12.27
C VAL A 125 -8.69 0.21 12.72
N THR A 126 -8.92 -1.09 12.69
CA THR A 126 -7.88 -2.10 12.89
C THR A 126 -7.70 -2.89 11.61
N ASP A 127 -6.70 -3.75 11.55
CA ASP A 127 -6.50 -4.65 10.40
C ASP A 127 -7.72 -5.55 10.12
N GLN A 128 -8.51 -5.87 11.14
CA GLN A 128 -9.75 -6.65 11.00
C GLN A 128 -10.87 -5.89 10.27
N ASN A 129 -10.80 -4.56 10.24
CA ASN A 129 -11.77 -3.72 9.56
C ASN A 129 -11.40 -3.48 8.08
N ILE A 130 -10.26 -3.97 7.64
CA ILE A 130 -9.75 -3.74 6.29
C ILE A 130 -9.80 -5.05 5.51
N LEU A 131 -10.53 -5.03 4.40
CA LEU A 131 -10.69 -6.19 3.52
C LEU A 131 -10.09 -5.88 2.15
N ILE A 132 -9.10 -6.67 1.76
CA ILE A 132 -8.52 -6.61 0.42
C ILE A 132 -9.39 -7.47 -0.49
N LYS A 133 -10.16 -6.82 -1.37
CA LYS A 133 -11.08 -7.50 -2.29
C LYS A 133 -10.36 -8.12 -3.47
N SER A 134 -9.37 -7.42 -4.00
CA SER A 134 -8.62 -7.83 -5.19
C SER A 134 -7.30 -7.09 -5.24
N THR A 135 -6.36 -7.62 -6.01
CA THR A 135 -5.10 -6.96 -6.36
C THR A 135 -4.86 -7.04 -7.86
N LEU A 136 -4.04 -6.14 -8.38
CA LEU A 136 -3.65 -6.13 -9.78
C LEU A 136 -2.67 -7.27 -10.15
N MET A 137 -2.21 -8.03 -9.17
CA MET A 137 -1.46 -9.26 -9.45
C MET A 137 -2.37 -10.41 -9.88
N GLU A 138 -3.62 -10.43 -9.42
CA GLU A 138 -4.58 -11.52 -9.66
C GLU A 138 -5.77 -11.10 -10.54
N GLY A 139 -6.05 -9.80 -10.64
CA GLY A 139 -7.20 -9.29 -11.36
C GLY A 139 -6.91 -8.00 -12.11
N ASP A 140 -7.97 -7.30 -12.49
CA ASP A 140 -7.93 -6.07 -13.28
C ASP A 140 -7.97 -4.79 -12.44
N ASN A 141 -8.08 -4.93 -11.13
CA ASN A 141 -8.06 -3.80 -10.20
C ASN A 141 -7.49 -4.23 -8.84
N CYS A 142 -7.09 -3.23 -8.07
CA CYS A 142 -6.80 -3.40 -6.66
C CYS A 142 -7.88 -2.65 -5.87
N GLN A 143 -8.55 -3.33 -4.97
CA GLN A 143 -9.67 -2.77 -4.22
C GLN A 143 -9.57 -3.14 -2.74
N ILE A 144 -9.67 -2.11 -1.90
CA ILE A 144 -9.62 -2.23 -0.45
C ILE A 144 -10.91 -1.65 0.12
N GLN A 145 -11.58 -2.39 0.98
CA GLN A 145 -12.72 -1.89 1.75
C GLN A 145 -12.31 -1.68 3.19
N ILE A 146 -12.66 -0.52 3.72
CA ILE A 146 -12.35 -0.12 5.09
C ILE A 146 -13.67 0.16 5.79
N GLN A 147 -13.95 -0.61 6.84
CA GLN A 147 -15.10 -0.38 7.71
C GLN A 147 -14.67 0.43 8.92
N ILE A 148 -15.35 1.54 9.15
CA ILE A 148 -15.17 2.29 10.38
C ILE A 148 -16.16 1.73 11.40
N LYS A 149 -15.68 1.42 12.60
CA LYS A 149 -16.57 1.05 13.69
C LYS A 149 -17.60 2.13 13.89
N ASN A 150 -18.88 1.75 13.74
CA ASN A 150 -19.97 2.67 13.98
C ASN A 150 -20.00 3.01 15.47
N LEU A 151 -19.61 4.24 15.82
CA LEU A 151 -19.65 4.73 17.19
C LEU A 151 -21.07 4.82 17.76
N ILE A 152 -22.08 4.60 16.93
CA ILE A 152 -23.49 4.64 17.28
C ILE A 152 -24.04 3.22 17.55
N GLY A 153 -23.21 2.19 17.42
CA GLY A 153 -23.62 0.81 17.60
C GLY A 153 -23.49 0.32 19.04
N PHE A 154 -24.14 0.95 19.96
CA PHE A 154 -24.29 0.39 21.29
C PHE A 154 -25.68 -0.04 21.55
#